data_8bae623a4c13854e2b16c3d9b4bc7cee
#
_entry.id   8bae623a4c13854e2b16c3d9b4bc7cee
#
_cell.length_a   1.000
_cell.length_b   1.000
_cell.length_c   1.000
_cell.angle_alpha   90.00
_cell.angle_beta   90.00
_cell.angle_gamma   90.00
#
_symmetry.space_group_name_H-M   'P 1'
#
loop_
_entity.id
_entity.type
_entity.pdbx_description
1 polymer ?
#
loop_
_entity_poly.entity_id
_entity_poly.type
_entity_poly.pdbx_seq_one_letter_code
_entity_poly.pdbx_strand_id
1 'polypeptide(L)'
;MIFSCSTNDELGVIEVTYPENGLKDIASSKGKFIGNLMRDGFFNDHQTNNGATDNILKTEYNALVTGNKMKMSNLLKNRPSDPFNIKISDINTYNIDRFVEYANKHGMKKRGHVMIWYKQIPKWLEDEAPSWSAQQIYDFSKSYVIALSNYTVGKIDEWDVLNEAIVNDDFRKNTWYDKVNTEANDKGEKGYIKYFSNLFKWANQGDQNVKLFYNDFGIEAFGTSKNNFMRNMVKELKSTYNSPIHGVGLQSHFTISQINDDFVRAIGTTIDDLNYTGFIANITELDIRICAGDTKNLEDQKSAYKKIISTAFSRANCNTILIWGSSDNDSWIPTHFLNCGQATPHDDNFQKKPAYFGIKEALENL
;
A
#
# COMPACT_ATOMS: atom_id res chain seq x y z
N MET A 1 4.65 -42.43 -7.22
CA MET A 1 3.64 -43.52 -7.37
C MET A 1 4.11 -44.69 -6.51
N ILE A 2 3.52 -44.89 -5.35
CA ILE A 2 3.76 -46.07 -4.51
C ILE A 2 2.39 -46.76 -4.37
N PHE A 3 2.22 -47.92 -4.98
CA PHE A 3 1.07 -48.77 -4.81
C PHE A 3 1.28 -49.64 -3.58
N SER A 4 0.36 -49.57 -2.62
CA SER A 4 0.20 -50.61 -1.60
C SER A 4 -1.12 -51.35 -1.89
N CYS A 5 -1.05 -52.60 -2.21
CA CYS A 5 -2.18 -53.48 -2.39
C CYS A 5 -2.47 -54.16 -1.04
N SER A 6 -3.65 -53.94 -0.45
CA SER A 6 -4.23 -54.84 0.54
C SER A 6 -5.67 -55.15 0.12
N THR A 7 -5.95 -56.42 -0.07
CA THR A 7 -7.24 -57.02 -0.40
C THR A 7 -8.15 -56.98 0.83
N ASN A 8 -9.26 -56.24 0.76
CA ASN A 8 -10.57 -56.60 1.26
C ASN A 8 -11.61 -55.57 0.80
N ASP A 9 -12.71 -56.09 0.31
CA ASP A 9 -13.80 -55.42 -0.39
C ASP A 9 -14.51 -54.35 0.46
N GLU A 10 -14.18 -53.08 0.21
CA GLU A 10 -15.09 -51.92 0.22
C GLU A 10 -14.48 -50.91 -0.73
N LEU A 11 -15.19 -50.58 -1.81
CA LEU A 11 -14.80 -49.52 -2.73
C LEU A 11 -14.85 -48.18 -1.97
N GLY A 12 -13.81 -47.87 -1.21
CA GLY A 12 -13.55 -46.56 -0.64
C GLY A 12 -13.25 -45.62 -1.79
N VAL A 13 -14.15 -44.66 -2.05
CA VAL A 13 -13.88 -43.52 -2.91
C VAL A 13 -12.66 -42.82 -2.32
N ILE A 14 -11.50 -42.91 -2.98
CA ILE A 14 -10.33 -42.10 -2.63
C ILE A 14 -10.72 -40.70 -3.02
N GLU A 15 -11.13 -39.90 -2.05
CA GLU A 15 -11.30 -38.47 -2.20
C GLU A 15 -9.91 -37.88 -2.47
N VAL A 16 -9.59 -37.64 -3.74
CA VAL A 16 -8.37 -36.95 -4.15
C VAL A 16 -8.57 -35.49 -3.76
N THR A 17 -8.19 -35.15 -2.55
CA THR A 17 -8.11 -33.73 -2.13
C THR A 17 -6.99 -33.08 -2.91
N TYR A 18 -7.33 -32.36 -3.98
CA TYR A 18 -6.42 -31.42 -4.58
C TYR A 18 -6.08 -30.33 -3.53
N PRO A 19 -4.82 -29.95 -3.40
CA PRO A 19 -4.50 -28.82 -2.52
C PRO A 19 -5.38 -27.64 -2.90
N GLU A 20 -6.08 -27.08 -1.92
CA GLU A 20 -6.95 -25.94 -2.15
C GLU A 20 -6.10 -24.77 -2.66
N ASN A 21 -6.44 -24.20 -3.83
CA ASN A 21 -5.72 -23.06 -4.38
C ASN A 21 -5.80 -21.87 -3.41
N GLY A 22 -4.65 -21.30 -3.07
CA GLY A 22 -4.57 -20.07 -2.28
C GLY A 22 -5.14 -18.86 -3.05
N LEU A 23 -5.39 -17.78 -2.34
CA LEU A 23 -5.88 -16.53 -2.97
C LEU A 23 -4.99 -16.10 -4.13
N LYS A 24 -3.66 -16.23 -3.99
CA LYS A 24 -2.68 -15.87 -5.02
C LYS A 24 -2.86 -16.62 -6.33
N ASP A 25 -3.22 -17.92 -6.25
CA ASP A 25 -3.34 -18.76 -7.43
C ASP A 25 -4.57 -18.36 -8.24
N ILE A 26 -5.69 -18.11 -7.54
CA ILE A 26 -6.92 -17.61 -8.14
C ILE A 26 -6.69 -16.23 -8.76
N ALA A 27 -6.10 -15.31 -8.01
CA ALA A 27 -5.80 -13.96 -8.52
C ALA A 27 -4.86 -13.99 -9.73
N SER A 28 -3.79 -14.79 -9.68
CA SER A 28 -2.83 -14.94 -10.78
C SER A 28 -3.49 -15.48 -12.06
N SER A 29 -4.43 -16.44 -11.94
CA SER A 29 -5.17 -16.96 -13.09
C SER A 29 -6.04 -15.92 -13.79
N LYS A 30 -6.35 -14.83 -13.10
CA LYS A 30 -7.12 -13.67 -13.61
C LYS A 30 -6.22 -12.47 -13.98
N GLY A 31 -4.90 -12.62 -13.93
CA GLY A 31 -3.94 -11.52 -14.16
C GLY A 31 -3.99 -10.43 -13.09
N LYS A 32 -4.42 -10.79 -11.85
CA LYS A 32 -4.54 -9.86 -10.73
C LYS A 32 -3.51 -10.17 -9.64
N PHE A 33 -3.21 -9.14 -8.83
CA PHE A 33 -2.32 -9.24 -7.69
C PHE A 33 -3.10 -9.00 -6.40
N ILE A 34 -3.18 -10.03 -5.56
CA ILE A 34 -3.63 -9.92 -4.18
C ILE A 34 -2.41 -9.98 -3.27
N GLY A 35 -2.21 -8.97 -2.44
CA GLY A 35 -1.00 -8.88 -1.65
C GLY A 35 -1.25 -8.56 -0.19
N ASN A 36 -0.17 -8.49 0.57
CA ASN A 36 -0.24 -8.22 2.01
C ASN A 36 0.91 -7.32 2.48
N LEU A 37 0.73 -6.80 3.68
CA LEU A 37 1.72 -6.04 4.43
C LEU A 37 2.78 -6.98 5.03
N MET A 38 4.05 -6.71 4.75
CA MET A 38 5.17 -7.30 5.48
C MET A 38 5.48 -6.49 6.74
N ARG A 39 5.04 -6.98 7.89
CA ARG A 39 5.19 -6.31 9.19
C ARG A 39 6.62 -6.34 9.71
N ASP A 40 6.96 -5.36 10.56
CA ASP A 40 8.33 -5.15 11.07
C ASP A 40 8.88 -6.36 11.85
N GLY A 41 8.04 -7.05 12.62
CA GLY A 41 8.43 -8.26 13.36
C GLY A 41 8.92 -9.35 12.42
N PHE A 42 8.21 -9.57 11.33
CA PHE A 42 8.55 -10.56 10.31
C PHE A 42 9.87 -10.27 9.58
N PHE A 43 10.24 -8.99 9.43
CA PHE A 43 11.54 -8.61 8.87
C PHE A 43 12.71 -9.13 9.68
N ASN A 44 12.58 -9.13 10.99
CA ASN A 44 13.66 -9.53 11.88
C ASN A 44 13.76 -11.05 11.99
N ASP A 45 12.63 -11.74 11.96
CA ASP A 45 12.55 -13.18 12.09
C ASP A 45 11.35 -13.75 11.32
N HIS A 46 11.61 -14.48 10.22
CA HIS A 46 10.59 -15.16 9.44
C HIS A 46 9.90 -16.31 10.20
N GLN A 47 10.43 -16.72 11.37
CA GLN A 47 9.79 -17.67 12.28
C GLN A 47 8.86 -16.98 13.29
N THR A 48 8.71 -15.66 13.22
CA THR A 48 7.73 -14.92 14.04
C THR A 48 6.38 -15.63 13.98
N ASN A 49 5.72 -15.75 15.12
CA ASN A 49 4.45 -16.48 15.24
C ASN A 49 4.57 -17.96 14.85
N ASN A 50 5.68 -18.61 15.17
CA ASN A 50 5.97 -20.02 14.81
C ASN A 50 5.84 -20.27 13.29
N GLY A 51 6.20 -19.29 12.47
CA GLY A 51 6.15 -19.39 11.00
C GLY A 51 4.74 -19.23 10.40
N ALA A 52 3.71 -18.94 11.20
CA ALA A 52 2.34 -18.77 10.69
C ALA A 52 2.22 -17.60 9.73
N THR A 53 2.83 -16.46 10.04
CA THR A 53 2.88 -15.29 9.15
C THR A 53 3.58 -15.62 7.83
N ASP A 54 4.74 -16.31 7.86
CA ASP A 54 5.43 -16.75 6.65
C ASP A 54 4.56 -17.66 5.79
N ASN A 55 3.90 -18.61 6.44
CA ASN A 55 3.01 -19.54 5.73
C ASN A 55 1.87 -18.79 5.02
N ILE A 56 1.17 -17.87 5.68
CA ILE A 56 0.10 -17.07 5.09
C ILE A 56 0.65 -16.24 3.92
N LEU A 57 1.77 -15.52 4.11
CA LEU A 57 2.30 -14.66 3.05
C LEU A 57 2.65 -15.44 1.80
N LYS A 58 3.39 -16.54 1.91
CA LYS A 58 3.86 -17.29 0.74
C LYS A 58 2.79 -18.14 0.06
N THR A 59 1.71 -18.56 0.78
CA THR A 59 0.66 -19.41 0.22
C THR A 59 -0.52 -18.62 -0.31
N GLU A 60 -0.85 -17.46 0.27
CA GLU A 60 -2.07 -16.74 -0.04
C GLU A 60 -1.83 -15.48 -0.91
N TYR A 61 -0.59 -14.98 -1.01
CA TYR A 61 -0.34 -13.68 -1.65
C TYR A 61 0.72 -13.74 -2.75
N ASN A 62 0.51 -12.93 -3.82
CA ASN A 62 1.44 -12.75 -4.94
C ASN A 62 1.94 -11.31 -5.08
N ALA A 63 1.72 -10.46 -4.07
CA ALA A 63 2.29 -9.12 -3.96
C ALA A 63 2.59 -8.78 -2.50
N LEU A 64 3.56 -7.90 -2.28
CA LEU A 64 3.94 -7.43 -0.96
C LEU A 64 4.18 -5.92 -0.94
N VAL A 65 3.92 -5.33 0.23
CA VAL A 65 4.32 -3.97 0.60
C VAL A 65 4.97 -3.99 1.98
N THR A 66 5.88 -3.06 2.24
CA THR A 66 6.50 -2.96 3.57
C THR A 66 5.70 -2.07 4.51
N GLY A 67 5.76 -2.36 5.81
CA GLY A 67 5.26 -1.47 6.85
C GLY A 67 6.21 -0.28 7.10
N ASN A 68 6.91 -0.29 8.24
CA ASN A 68 7.76 0.86 8.61
C ASN A 68 9.19 0.77 8.05
N LYS A 69 9.66 -0.43 7.69
CA LYS A 69 11.09 -0.67 7.40
C LYS A 69 11.63 0.07 6.17
N MET A 70 10.78 0.50 5.25
CA MET A 70 11.17 1.32 4.10
C MET A 70 10.69 2.77 4.19
N LYS A 71 10.22 3.23 5.36
CA LYS A 71 9.91 4.64 5.61
C LYS A 71 11.20 5.42 5.93
N MET A 72 11.19 6.71 5.67
CA MET A 72 12.38 7.58 5.77
C MET A 72 13.08 7.48 7.13
N SER A 73 12.34 7.37 8.26
CA SER A 73 12.93 7.21 9.59
C SER A 73 13.81 5.96 9.76
N ASN A 74 13.55 4.91 8.97
CA ASN A 74 14.36 3.70 8.96
C ASN A 74 15.45 3.72 7.88
N LEU A 75 15.20 4.38 6.76
CA LEU A 75 16.15 4.47 5.64
C LEU A 75 17.24 5.52 5.90
N LEU A 76 16.90 6.66 6.51
CA LEU A 76 17.83 7.75 6.86
C LEU A 76 17.93 7.93 8.37
N LYS A 77 18.04 6.83 9.14
CA LYS A 77 18.07 6.86 10.60
C LYS A 77 19.15 7.79 11.15
N ASN A 78 20.34 7.76 10.55
CA ASN A 78 21.45 8.62 10.92
C ASN A 78 21.47 9.87 10.03
N ARG A 79 21.84 11.02 10.62
CA ARG A 79 22.01 12.26 9.86
C ARG A 79 23.20 12.12 8.90
N PRO A 80 23.01 12.33 7.59
CA PRO A 80 24.11 12.40 6.61
C PRO A 80 25.07 13.55 6.91
N SER A 81 26.31 13.41 6.48
CA SER A 81 27.30 14.51 6.59
C SER A 81 26.88 15.76 5.81
N ASP A 82 26.26 15.55 4.64
CA ASP A 82 25.66 16.60 3.82
C ASP A 82 24.20 16.22 3.52
N PRO A 83 23.22 16.76 4.27
CA PRO A 83 21.80 16.41 4.07
C PRO A 83 21.24 16.93 2.75
N PHE A 84 21.91 17.84 2.06
CA PHE A 84 21.46 18.37 0.77
C PHE A 84 22.02 17.61 -0.44
N ASN A 85 22.86 16.59 -0.20
CA ASN A 85 23.47 15.76 -1.22
C ASN A 85 23.52 14.29 -0.78
N ILE A 86 22.35 13.73 -0.50
CA ILE A 86 22.16 12.34 -0.06
C ILE A 86 22.71 11.38 -1.11
N LYS A 87 23.51 10.42 -0.64
CA LYS A 87 24.06 9.32 -1.44
C LYS A 87 23.52 8.00 -0.96
N ILE A 88 23.64 6.96 -1.79
CA ILE A 88 23.18 5.63 -1.38
C ILE A 88 23.89 5.10 -0.13
N SER A 89 25.13 5.52 0.13
CA SER A 89 25.86 5.19 1.35
C SER A 89 25.22 5.75 2.62
N ASP A 90 24.39 6.78 2.52
CA ASP A 90 23.67 7.38 3.63
C ASP A 90 22.35 6.65 3.93
N ILE A 91 21.86 5.85 2.99
CA ILE A 91 20.60 5.13 3.05
C ILE A 91 20.85 3.71 3.60
N ASN A 92 20.07 3.30 4.60
CA ASN A 92 20.07 1.94 5.09
C ASN A 92 19.36 1.01 4.10
N THR A 93 20.11 0.41 3.19
CA THR A 93 19.59 -0.48 2.14
C THR A 93 19.25 -1.89 2.64
N TYR A 94 19.71 -2.28 3.82
CA TYR A 94 19.51 -3.62 4.38
C TYR A 94 18.04 -4.06 4.39
N ASN A 95 17.15 -3.16 4.78
CA ASN A 95 15.72 -3.47 4.80
C ASN A 95 15.14 -3.63 3.40
N ILE A 96 15.60 -2.81 2.43
CA ILE A 96 15.19 -2.91 1.03
C ILE A 96 15.60 -4.27 0.47
N ASP A 97 16.85 -4.66 0.67
CA ASP A 97 17.38 -5.91 0.12
C ASP A 97 16.68 -7.14 0.72
N ARG A 98 16.44 -7.16 2.03
CA ARG A 98 15.69 -8.25 2.67
C ARG A 98 14.25 -8.37 2.15
N PHE A 99 13.58 -7.24 1.95
CA PHE A 99 12.23 -7.23 1.36
C PHE A 99 12.24 -7.81 -0.05
N VAL A 100 13.17 -7.34 -0.87
CA VAL A 100 13.32 -7.76 -2.27
C VAL A 100 13.70 -9.23 -2.36
N GLU A 101 14.62 -9.71 -1.51
CA GLU A 101 15.03 -11.11 -1.44
C GLU A 101 13.82 -12.03 -1.16
N TYR A 102 13.05 -11.70 -0.11
CA TYR A 102 11.87 -12.48 0.25
C TYR A 102 10.83 -12.48 -0.88
N ALA A 103 10.49 -11.31 -1.42
CA ALA A 103 9.51 -11.19 -2.47
C ALA A 103 9.95 -11.94 -3.76
N ASN A 104 11.22 -11.85 -4.15
CA ASN A 104 11.75 -12.56 -5.31
C ASN A 104 11.73 -14.09 -5.09
N LYS A 105 12.12 -14.56 -3.90
CA LYS A 105 12.07 -15.99 -3.54
C LYS A 105 10.68 -16.59 -3.73
N HIS A 106 9.63 -15.80 -3.53
CA HIS A 106 8.24 -16.26 -3.62
C HIS A 106 7.50 -15.75 -4.86
N GLY A 107 8.20 -15.10 -5.82
CA GLY A 107 7.62 -14.63 -7.08
C GLY A 107 6.59 -13.51 -6.90
N MET A 108 6.77 -12.64 -5.90
CA MET A 108 5.78 -11.61 -5.52
C MET A 108 6.11 -10.27 -6.16
N LYS A 109 5.06 -9.56 -6.60
CA LYS A 109 5.13 -8.13 -6.97
C LYS A 109 5.48 -7.29 -5.74
N LYS A 110 6.29 -6.25 -5.94
CA LYS A 110 6.89 -5.44 -4.87
C LYS A 110 6.42 -3.99 -4.94
N ARG A 111 5.76 -3.51 -3.87
CA ARG A 111 5.42 -2.10 -3.69
C ARG A 111 6.31 -1.48 -2.62
N GLY A 112 7.02 -0.43 -2.97
CA GLY A 112 7.79 0.40 -2.05
C GLY A 112 6.89 1.43 -1.36
N HIS A 113 6.96 1.51 -0.04
CA HIS A 113 6.19 2.43 0.78
C HIS A 113 7.08 3.01 1.87
N VAL A 114 7.40 4.26 1.87
CA VAL A 114 7.06 5.41 1.05
C VAL A 114 8.28 6.33 0.92
N MET A 115 8.43 7.04 -0.21
CA MET A 115 9.54 7.98 -0.37
C MET A 115 9.33 9.24 0.48
N ILE A 116 8.23 9.97 0.30
CA ILE A 116 7.93 11.22 0.99
C ILE A 116 6.58 11.14 1.71
N TRP A 117 6.62 11.30 3.02
CA TRP A 117 5.49 11.36 3.91
C TRP A 117 5.73 12.42 4.99
N TYR A 118 4.67 12.99 5.57
CA TYR A 118 4.78 13.97 6.63
C TYR A 118 5.10 13.35 8.00
N LYS A 119 4.89 12.03 8.16
CA LYS A 119 5.18 11.26 9.38
C LYS A 119 6.36 10.32 9.18
N GLN A 120 6.81 9.73 10.29
CA GLN A 120 7.90 8.74 10.35
C GLN A 120 9.14 9.19 9.56
N ILE A 121 9.48 10.46 9.71
CA ILE A 121 10.75 11.05 9.32
C ILE A 121 11.78 10.86 10.44
N PRO A 122 13.09 10.86 10.17
CA PRO A 122 14.10 10.74 11.22
C PRO A 122 14.10 11.99 12.11
N LYS A 123 14.40 11.80 13.39
CA LYS A 123 14.38 12.87 14.40
C LYS A 123 15.27 14.06 14.03
N TRP A 124 16.44 13.82 13.46
CA TRP A 124 17.33 14.87 13.00
C TRP A 124 16.70 15.77 11.92
N LEU A 125 15.91 15.18 11.00
CA LEU A 125 15.20 15.94 9.97
C LEU A 125 14.05 16.76 10.58
N GLU A 126 13.32 16.18 11.52
CA GLU A 126 12.25 16.86 12.25
C GLU A 126 12.79 18.11 12.98
N ASP A 127 14.00 18.01 13.56
CA ASP A 127 14.63 19.10 14.30
C ASP A 127 15.23 20.17 13.37
N GLU A 128 15.81 19.80 12.23
CA GLU A 128 16.54 20.72 11.36
C GLU A 128 15.68 21.37 10.27
N ALA A 129 14.73 20.64 9.67
CA ALA A 129 13.94 21.12 8.54
C ALA A 129 13.17 22.44 8.80
N PRO A 130 12.69 22.75 10.02
CA PRO A 130 12.08 24.04 10.30
C PRO A 130 13.02 25.24 10.08
N SER A 131 14.34 25.04 10.14
CA SER A 131 15.33 26.09 9.89
C SER A 131 15.77 26.21 8.43
N TRP A 132 15.42 25.23 7.59
CA TRP A 132 15.86 25.17 6.19
C TRP A 132 15.10 26.16 5.32
N SER A 133 15.77 26.65 4.27
CA SER A 133 15.12 27.36 3.17
C SER A 133 14.35 26.38 2.26
N ALA A 134 13.44 26.90 1.44
CA ALA A 134 12.76 26.12 0.43
C ALA A 134 13.76 25.38 -0.50
N GLN A 135 14.86 26.08 -0.92
CA GLN A 135 15.88 25.45 -1.76
C GLN A 135 16.54 24.26 -1.07
N GLN A 136 16.84 24.35 0.22
CA GLN A 136 17.42 23.25 0.98
C GLN A 136 16.48 22.05 1.08
N ILE A 137 15.16 22.29 1.23
CA ILE A 137 14.15 21.22 1.17
C ILE A 137 14.13 20.55 -0.22
N TYR A 138 14.22 21.35 -1.30
CA TYR A 138 14.31 20.84 -2.66
C TYR A 138 15.57 19.98 -2.85
N ASP A 139 16.74 20.45 -2.42
CA ASP A 139 18.02 19.76 -2.59
C ASP A 139 18.05 18.44 -1.80
N PHE A 140 17.60 18.47 -0.54
CA PHE A 140 17.42 17.27 0.28
C PHE A 140 16.51 16.24 -0.42
N SER A 141 15.30 16.66 -0.77
CA SER A 141 14.29 15.77 -1.35
C SER A 141 14.75 15.20 -2.69
N LYS A 142 15.37 16.04 -3.53
CA LYS A 142 15.92 15.63 -4.83
C LYS A 142 16.98 14.55 -4.67
N SER A 143 17.98 14.82 -3.84
CA SER A 143 19.10 13.88 -3.67
C SER A 143 18.62 12.57 -3.04
N TYR A 144 17.74 12.61 -2.03
CA TYR A 144 17.17 11.42 -1.41
C TYR A 144 16.35 10.58 -2.39
N VAL A 145 15.38 11.20 -3.08
CA VAL A 145 14.49 10.48 -4.00
C VAL A 145 15.26 9.86 -5.15
N ILE A 146 16.22 10.60 -5.75
CA ILE A 146 17.07 10.06 -6.84
C ILE A 146 17.94 8.90 -6.33
N ALA A 147 18.60 9.03 -5.18
CA ALA A 147 19.47 7.98 -4.64
C ALA A 147 18.67 6.70 -4.34
N LEU A 148 17.46 6.84 -3.73
CA LEU A 148 16.59 5.71 -3.42
C LEU A 148 16.06 5.05 -4.70
N SER A 149 15.57 5.83 -5.67
CA SER A 149 15.05 5.29 -6.94
C SER A 149 16.14 4.58 -7.74
N ASN A 150 17.35 5.16 -7.85
CA ASN A 150 18.49 4.53 -8.53
C ASN A 150 18.85 3.19 -7.88
N TYR A 151 18.84 3.11 -6.56
CA TYR A 151 19.17 1.86 -5.87
C TYR A 151 18.14 0.77 -6.11
N THR A 152 16.90 1.15 -6.29
CA THR A 152 15.77 0.21 -6.43
C THR A 152 15.41 -0.14 -7.87
N VAL A 153 16.20 0.31 -8.87
CA VAL A 153 16.02 -0.08 -10.28
C VAL A 153 15.97 -1.60 -10.43
N GLY A 154 14.87 -2.09 -11.00
CA GLY A 154 14.61 -3.52 -11.18
C GLY A 154 14.31 -4.30 -9.89
N LYS A 155 14.33 -3.64 -8.74
CA LYS A 155 14.03 -4.26 -7.44
C LYS A 155 12.60 -4.02 -6.97
N ILE A 156 11.99 -2.87 -7.32
CA ILE A 156 10.65 -2.46 -6.91
C ILE A 156 9.81 -2.22 -8.15
N ASP A 157 8.56 -2.70 -8.15
CA ASP A 157 7.65 -2.61 -9.29
C ASP A 157 6.78 -1.34 -9.24
N GLU A 158 6.44 -0.89 -8.04
CA GLU A 158 5.60 0.29 -7.77
C GLU A 158 6.14 1.06 -6.56
N TRP A 159 6.17 2.41 -6.61
CA TRP A 159 6.52 3.26 -5.48
C TRP A 159 5.41 4.22 -5.10
N ASP A 160 5.09 4.32 -3.82
CA ASP A 160 4.41 5.48 -3.24
C ASP A 160 5.41 6.62 -3.13
N VAL A 161 5.38 7.53 -4.11
CA VAL A 161 6.31 8.68 -4.12
C VAL A 161 5.92 9.72 -3.09
N LEU A 162 4.61 9.99 -3.00
CA LEU A 162 4.02 10.96 -2.10
C LEU A 162 2.82 10.33 -1.38
N ASN A 163 2.79 10.42 -0.05
CA ASN A 163 1.74 9.86 0.78
C ASN A 163 1.04 10.91 1.62
N GLU A 164 -0.31 10.88 1.64
CA GLU A 164 -1.18 11.62 2.54
C GLU A 164 -0.94 13.15 2.55
N ALA A 165 -0.75 13.73 1.37
CA ALA A 165 -0.48 15.17 1.24
C ALA A 165 -1.75 16.04 1.35
N ILE A 166 -2.93 15.44 1.49
CA ILE A 166 -4.22 16.13 1.51
C ILE A 166 -4.93 15.98 2.85
N VAL A 167 -5.54 17.06 3.34
CA VAL A 167 -6.46 17.08 4.48
C VAL A 167 -7.73 17.80 4.04
N ASN A 168 -8.86 17.10 4.07
CA ASN A 168 -10.15 17.57 3.55
C ASN A 168 -10.06 18.00 2.08
N ASP A 169 -10.10 19.29 1.79
CA ASP A 169 -10.02 19.91 0.45
C ASP A 169 -8.85 20.89 0.32
N ASP A 170 -7.77 20.66 1.06
CA ASP A 170 -6.55 21.49 1.05
C ASP A 170 -5.30 20.61 1.20
N PHE A 171 -4.14 21.14 0.88
CA PHE A 171 -2.87 20.50 1.18
C PHE A 171 -2.61 20.45 2.68
N ARG A 172 -1.99 19.35 3.12
CA ARG A 172 -1.55 19.18 4.50
C ARG A 172 -0.47 20.21 4.83
N LYS A 173 -0.73 21.04 5.85
CA LYS A 173 0.18 22.08 6.37
C LYS A 173 0.89 21.61 7.65
N ASN A 174 1.85 22.37 8.12
CA ASN A 174 2.68 22.08 9.31
C ASN A 174 3.47 20.78 9.16
N THR A 175 4.06 20.60 7.99
CA THR A 175 4.96 19.49 7.67
C THR A 175 6.40 19.99 7.58
N TRP A 176 7.36 19.08 7.53
CA TRP A 176 8.77 19.43 7.40
C TRP A 176 9.11 20.12 6.07
N TYR A 177 8.24 20.04 5.07
CA TYR A 177 8.43 20.66 3.75
C TYR A 177 7.57 21.91 3.48
N ASP A 178 6.92 22.48 4.49
CA ASP A 178 5.98 23.61 4.29
C ASP A 178 6.59 24.84 3.63
N LYS A 179 7.89 25.11 3.85
CA LYS A 179 8.55 26.28 3.27
C LYS A 179 8.58 26.30 1.75
N VAL A 180 8.41 25.15 1.08
CA VAL A 180 8.28 25.11 -0.39
C VAL A 180 7.07 25.89 -0.89
N ASN A 181 6.06 26.09 -0.03
CA ASN A 181 4.87 26.87 -0.34
C ASN A 181 4.98 28.35 0.02
N THR A 182 5.85 28.70 0.97
CA THR A 182 5.97 30.07 1.48
C THR A 182 7.10 30.88 0.83
N GLU A 183 8.19 30.22 0.46
CA GLU A 183 9.39 30.83 -0.10
C GLU A 183 9.51 30.70 -1.61
N ALA A 184 8.72 29.80 -2.25
CA ALA A 184 8.71 29.70 -3.70
C ALA A 184 8.20 30.99 -4.34
N ASN A 185 8.74 31.36 -5.51
CA ASN A 185 8.31 32.53 -6.28
C ASN A 185 6.83 32.48 -6.66
N ASP A 186 6.22 31.33 -6.59
CA ASP A 186 4.78 31.11 -6.74
C ASP A 186 4.18 30.90 -5.35
N LYS A 187 3.56 31.95 -4.84
CA LYS A 187 2.89 31.95 -3.55
C LYS A 187 1.57 31.18 -3.61
N GLY A 188 1.21 30.51 -2.51
CA GLY A 188 -0.04 29.78 -2.39
C GLY A 188 0.08 28.31 -2.78
N GLU A 189 -1.04 27.68 -3.20
CA GLU A 189 -1.14 26.23 -3.52
C GLU A 189 -0.13 25.74 -4.55
N LYS A 190 0.29 26.62 -5.45
CA LYS A 190 1.23 26.27 -6.53
C LYS A 190 2.63 25.86 -6.06
N GLY A 191 3.05 26.32 -4.88
CA GLY A 191 4.33 25.87 -4.30
C GLY A 191 4.34 24.37 -4.01
N TYR A 192 3.27 23.86 -3.39
CA TYR A 192 3.12 22.43 -3.13
C TYR A 192 3.01 21.62 -4.43
N ILE A 193 2.19 22.03 -5.37
CA ILE A 193 2.02 21.34 -6.66
C ILE A 193 3.35 21.23 -7.41
N LYS A 194 4.15 22.30 -7.46
CA LYS A 194 5.48 22.27 -8.09
C LYS A 194 6.43 21.31 -7.37
N TYR A 195 6.45 21.37 -6.06
CA TYR A 195 7.27 20.46 -5.26
C TYR A 195 6.87 19.00 -5.49
N PHE A 196 5.57 18.68 -5.43
CA PHE A 196 5.07 17.33 -5.68
C PHE A 196 5.39 16.85 -7.10
N SER A 197 5.21 17.73 -8.10
CA SER A 197 5.63 17.43 -9.47
C SER A 197 7.11 17.04 -9.55
N ASN A 198 7.98 17.77 -8.86
CA ASN A 198 9.40 17.48 -8.85
C ASN A 198 9.72 16.14 -8.16
N LEU A 199 9.01 15.76 -7.11
CA LEU A 199 9.18 14.44 -6.47
C LEU A 199 9.00 13.30 -7.49
N PHE A 200 7.93 13.34 -8.28
CA PHE A 200 7.66 12.35 -9.32
C PHE A 200 8.72 12.40 -10.44
N LYS A 201 9.18 13.59 -10.85
CA LYS A 201 10.23 13.74 -11.86
C LYS A 201 11.57 13.17 -11.36
N TRP A 202 11.93 13.42 -10.10
CA TRP A 202 13.16 12.87 -9.51
C TRP A 202 13.09 11.36 -9.32
N ALA A 203 11.94 10.83 -8.91
CA ALA A 203 11.74 9.38 -8.84
C ALA A 203 11.91 8.73 -10.22
N ASN A 204 11.30 9.31 -11.26
CA ASN A 204 11.45 8.84 -12.63
C ASN A 204 12.86 9.04 -13.20
N GLN A 205 13.58 10.08 -12.77
CA GLN A 205 14.99 10.26 -13.14
C GLN A 205 15.86 9.13 -12.58
N GLY A 206 15.55 8.64 -11.39
CA GLY A 206 16.27 7.51 -10.79
C GLY A 206 15.88 6.17 -11.39
N ASP A 207 14.59 5.94 -11.68
CA ASP A 207 14.10 4.73 -12.33
C ASP A 207 12.94 5.06 -13.27
N GLN A 208 13.16 4.87 -14.58
CA GLN A 208 12.16 5.14 -15.63
C GLN A 208 11.14 4.02 -15.82
N ASN A 209 11.36 2.85 -15.23
CA ASN A 209 10.53 1.67 -15.43
C ASN A 209 9.55 1.44 -14.29
N VAL A 210 9.82 1.96 -13.10
CA VAL A 210 8.97 1.79 -11.93
C VAL A 210 7.66 2.59 -12.06
N LYS A 211 6.54 2.04 -11.56
CA LYS A 211 5.28 2.77 -11.55
C LYS A 211 5.20 3.67 -10.31
N LEU A 212 4.89 4.95 -10.50
CA LEU A 212 4.91 5.99 -9.48
C LEU A 212 3.48 6.38 -9.08
N PHE A 213 3.21 6.35 -7.77
CA PHE A 213 1.87 6.55 -7.21
C PHE A 213 1.83 7.70 -6.21
N TYR A 214 0.70 8.41 -6.18
CA TYR A 214 0.20 9.13 -5.03
C TYR A 214 -0.65 8.17 -4.19
N ASN A 215 -0.51 8.15 -2.86
CA ASN A 215 -1.23 7.25 -1.96
C ASN A 215 -1.89 8.02 -0.82
N ASP A 216 -3.18 7.79 -0.53
CA ASP A 216 -3.88 8.48 0.55
C ASP A 216 -5.12 7.70 1.02
N PHE A 217 -5.62 8.03 2.21
CA PHE A 217 -6.89 7.55 2.79
C PHE A 217 -8.01 8.58 2.67
N GLY A 218 -9.26 8.10 2.72
CA GLY A 218 -10.46 8.97 2.65
C GLY A 218 -10.65 9.63 1.28
N ILE A 219 -10.00 9.10 0.26
CA ILE A 219 -10.11 9.52 -1.14
C ILE A 219 -10.91 8.51 -1.99
N GLU A 220 -11.40 7.44 -1.39
CA GLU A 220 -12.00 6.30 -2.08
C GLU A 220 -13.39 6.61 -2.64
N ALA A 221 -14.22 7.33 -1.88
CA ALA A 221 -15.60 7.59 -2.26
C ALA A 221 -15.74 8.82 -3.17
N PHE A 222 -16.20 8.58 -4.40
CA PHE A 222 -16.44 9.63 -5.39
C PHE A 222 -17.37 10.73 -4.87
N GLY A 223 -17.00 11.98 -5.13
CA GLY A 223 -17.81 13.16 -4.79
C GLY A 223 -17.55 13.75 -3.40
N THR A 224 -16.75 13.11 -2.54
CA THR A 224 -16.31 13.75 -1.29
C THR A 224 -15.32 14.88 -1.57
N SER A 225 -15.24 15.88 -0.68
CA SER A 225 -14.31 17.02 -0.85
C SER A 225 -12.87 16.56 -1.07
N LYS A 226 -12.38 15.63 -0.23
CA LYS A 226 -11.03 15.09 -0.34
C LYS A 226 -10.81 14.32 -1.65
N ASN A 227 -11.78 13.50 -2.08
CA ASN A 227 -11.70 12.80 -3.36
C ASN A 227 -11.65 13.78 -4.55
N ASN A 228 -12.50 14.81 -4.55
CA ASN A 228 -12.51 15.83 -5.61
C ASN A 228 -11.18 16.59 -5.66
N PHE A 229 -10.63 16.97 -4.51
CA PHE A 229 -9.34 17.65 -4.42
C PHE A 229 -8.20 16.76 -4.94
N MET A 230 -8.15 15.49 -4.52
CA MET A 230 -7.17 14.51 -5.00
C MET A 230 -7.22 14.36 -6.53
N ARG A 231 -8.40 14.17 -7.10
CA ARG A 231 -8.56 13.99 -8.56
C ARG A 231 -8.09 15.22 -9.33
N ASN A 232 -8.39 16.43 -8.85
CA ASN A 232 -7.90 17.67 -9.45
C ASN A 232 -6.39 17.78 -9.35
N MET A 233 -5.81 17.49 -8.17
CA MET A 233 -4.36 17.52 -7.95
C MET A 233 -3.61 16.58 -8.90
N VAL A 234 -4.01 15.31 -8.99
CA VAL A 234 -3.28 14.35 -9.84
C VAL A 234 -3.45 14.67 -11.34
N LYS A 235 -4.61 15.19 -11.76
CA LYS A 235 -4.84 15.69 -13.12
C LYS A 235 -3.93 16.89 -13.43
N GLU A 236 -3.82 17.86 -12.52
CA GLU A 236 -2.95 19.03 -12.69
C GLU A 236 -1.47 18.62 -12.73
N LEU A 237 -1.02 17.73 -11.82
CA LEU A 237 0.33 17.17 -11.84
C LEU A 237 0.67 16.57 -13.21
N LYS A 238 -0.24 15.78 -13.79
CA LYS A 238 -0.03 15.10 -15.07
C LYS A 238 -0.11 16.05 -16.25
N SER A 239 -1.18 16.85 -16.36
CA SER A 239 -1.48 17.64 -17.55
C SER A 239 -0.72 18.97 -17.61
N THR A 240 -0.59 19.67 -16.46
CA THR A 240 0.02 21.00 -16.41
C THR A 240 1.51 20.93 -16.17
N TYR A 241 1.93 20.03 -15.27
CA TYR A 241 3.35 19.94 -14.87
C TYR A 241 4.10 18.78 -15.54
N ASN A 242 3.46 17.98 -16.39
CA ASN A 242 4.04 16.82 -17.05
C ASN A 242 4.75 15.87 -16.07
N SER A 243 4.13 15.63 -14.90
CA SER A 243 4.67 14.72 -13.90
C SER A 243 4.47 13.28 -14.37
N PRO A 244 5.47 12.41 -14.23
CA PRO A 244 5.38 11.00 -14.59
C PRO A 244 4.62 10.18 -13.52
N ILE A 245 3.48 10.68 -13.09
CA ILE A 245 2.57 9.98 -12.18
C ILE A 245 1.76 8.94 -12.94
N HIS A 246 1.82 7.69 -12.49
CA HIS A 246 1.15 6.56 -13.13
C HIS A 246 -0.19 6.21 -12.50
N GLY A 247 -0.33 6.43 -11.19
CA GLY A 247 -1.53 5.98 -10.51
C GLY A 247 -1.78 6.62 -9.16
N VAL A 248 -2.91 6.23 -8.59
CA VAL A 248 -3.37 6.58 -7.25
C VAL A 248 -3.56 5.31 -6.45
N GLY A 249 -3.00 5.26 -5.26
CA GLY A 249 -3.27 4.27 -4.23
C GLY A 249 -4.41 4.73 -3.35
N LEU A 250 -5.46 3.92 -3.26
CA LEU A 250 -6.58 4.08 -2.36
C LEU A 250 -6.27 3.24 -1.12
N GLN A 251 -5.91 3.86 0.02
CA GLN A 251 -5.50 3.10 1.22
C GLN A 251 -6.60 2.16 1.70
N SER A 252 -7.84 2.63 1.74
CA SER A 252 -9.02 1.81 2.06
C SER A 252 -9.02 1.25 3.48
N HIS A 253 -8.64 2.07 4.46
CA HIS A 253 -8.81 1.79 5.88
C HIS A 253 -10.25 2.08 6.32
N PHE A 254 -11.09 1.06 6.36
CA PHE A 254 -12.53 1.24 6.61
C PHE A 254 -12.96 0.79 8.01
N THR A 255 -14.08 1.35 8.47
CA THR A 255 -14.89 0.73 9.51
C THR A 255 -16.07 0.02 8.85
N ILE A 256 -16.48 -1.12 9.41
CA ILE A 256 -17.57 -1.93 8.84
C ILE A 256 -18.88 -1.16 8.70
N SER A 257 -19.15 -0.19 9.59
CA SER A 257 -20.33 0.66 9.56
C SER A 257 -20.41 1.56 8.32
N GLN A 258 -19.27 1.95 7.72
CA GLN A 258 -19.22 2.78 6.50
C GLN A 258 -19.67 2.00 5.26
N ILE A 259 -19.51 0.68 5.25
CA ILE A 259 -19.67 -0.14 4.04
C ILE A 259 -21.15 -0.41 3.79
N ASN A 260 -21.68 0.15 2.73
CA ASN A 260 -22.99 -0.11 2.13
C ASN A 260 -22.86 -0.05 0.60
N ASP A 261 -23.93 -0.36 -0.12
CA ASP A 261 -23.88 -0.47 -1.59
C ASP A 261 -23.58 0.89 -2.26
N ASP A 262 -24.03 2.00 -1.69
CA ASP A 262 -23.74 3.33 -2.23
C ASP A 262 -22.26 3.69 -2.08
N PHE A 263 -21.68 3.37 -0.92
CA PHE A 263 -20.25 3.59 -0.68
C PHE A 263 -19.39 2.73 -1.61
N VAL A 264 -19.71 1.45 -1.78
CA VAL A 264 -19.02 0.54 -2.70
C VAL A 264 -19.15 1.05 -4.15
N ARG A 265 -20.32 1.51 -4.56
CA ARG A 265 -20.53 2.13 -5.87
C ARG A 265 -19.67 3.39 -6.05
N ALA A 266 -19.57 4.23 -5.03
CA ALA A 266 -18.74 5.43 -5.05
C ALA A 266 -17.24 5.11 -5.21
N ILE A 267 -16.74 4.04 -4.58
CA ILE A 267 -15.39 3.53 -4.82
C ILE A 267 -15.21 3.16 -6.30
N GLY A 268 -16.16 2.38 -6.84
CA GLY A 268 -16.13 2.01 -8.26
C GLY A 268 -16.08 3.22 -9.18
N THR A 269 -16.89 4.24 -8.91
CA THR A 269 -16.91 5.48 -9.69
C THR A 269 -15.57 6.24 -9.63
N THR A 270 -14.89 6.25 -8.48
CA THR A 270 -13.54 6.83 -8.36
C THR A 270 -12.54 6.09 -9.25
N ILE A 271 -12.55 4.76 -9.25
CA ILE A 271 -11.66 3.95 -10.09
C ILE A 271 -11.95 4.22 -11.57
N ASP A 272 -13.22 4.32 -11.95
CA ASP A 272 -13.64 4.62 -13.35
C ASP A 272 -13.19 6.03 -13.78
N ASP A 273 -13.33 7.06 -12.94
CA ASP A 273 -12.86 8.44 -13.26
C ASP A 273 -11.33 8.50 -13.41
N LEU A 274 -10.61 7.79 -12.54
CA LEU A 274 -9.16 7.67 -12.66
C LEU A 274 -8.76 6.94 -13.94
N ASN A 275 -9.48 5.89 -14.34
CA ASN A 275 -9.28 5.21 -15.63
C ASN A 275 -9.49 6.15 -16.81
N TYR A 276 -10.57 6.90 -16.81
CA TYR A 276 -10.88 7.87 -17.87
C TYR A 276 -9.76 8.91 -18.05
N THR A 277 -9.07 9.26 -16.96
CA THR A 277 -7.95 10.21 -16.99
C THR A 277 -6.57 9.55 -17.13
N GLY A 278 -6.55 8.22 -17.38
CA GLY A 278 -5.37 7.44 -17.70
C GLY A 278 -4.49 7.15 -16.48
N PHE A 279 -5.11 6.95 -15.29
CA PHE A 279 -4.41 6.53 -14.07
C PHE A 279 -4.74 5.07 -13.71
N ILE A 280 -3.75 4.39 -13.18
CA ILE A 280 -3.93 3.16 -12.41
C ILE A 280 -4.57 3.53 -11.07
N ALA A 281 -5.50 2.72 -10.58
CA ALA A 281 -6.15 2.92 -9.29
C ALA A 281 -6.10 1.62 -8.49
N ASN A 282 -5.09 1.44 -7.66
CA ASN A 282 -4.92 0.25 -6.84
C ASN A 282 -5.46 0.48 -5.42
N ILE A 283 -5.99 -0.56 -4.78
CA ILE A 283 -6.27 -0.57 -3.34
C ILE A 283 -4.99 -1.01 -2.63
N THR A 284 -4.49 -0.20 -1.68
CA THR A 284 -3.11 -0.34 -1.21
C THR A 284 -2.95 -0.78 0.23
N GLU A 285 -3.99 -0.64 1.07
CA GLU A 285 -3.88 -0.86 2.51
C GLU A 285 -5.21 -1.35 3.12
N LEU A 286 -5.94 -2.22 2.39
CA LEU A 286 -7.29 -2.63 2.78
C LEU A 286 -7.32 -3.32 4.14
N ASP A 287 -8.03 -2.72 5.04
CA ASP A 287 -8.53 -3.34 6.26
C ASP A 287 -9.97 -2.85 6.57
N ILE A 288 -10.77 -3.70 7.21
CA ILE A 288 -12.17 -3.40 7.55
C ILE A 288 -12.39 -3.73 9.02
N ARG A 289 -12.18 -2.74 9.89
CA ARG A 289 -12.31 -2.93 11.33
C ARG A 289 -13.76 -3.03 11.79
N ILE A 290 -13.96 -3.81 12.85
CA ILE A 290 -15.20 -3.86 13.64
C ILE A 290 -14.91 -3.20 14.98
N CYS A 291 -15.77 -2.30 15.42
CA CYS A 291 -15.62 -1.58 16.69
C CYS A 291 -16.72 -1.96 17.68
N ALA A 292 -16.47 -1.78 18.98
CA ALA A 292 -17.48 -1.99 19.99
C ALA A 292 -18.69 -1.06 19.73
N GLY A 293 -19.88 -1.65 19.70
CA GLY A 293 -21.13 -0.93 19.37
C GLY A 293 -21.52 -1.01 17.89
N ASP A 294 -20.68 -1.54 17.01
CA ASP A 294 -21.11 -1.86 15.65
C ASP A 294 -22.22 -2.93 15.68
N THR A 295 -23.26 -2.74 14.88
CA THR A 295 -24.35 -3.71 14.71
C THR A 295 -24.03 -4.79 13.68
N LYS A 296 -22.98 -4.59 12.90
CA LYS A 296 -22.48 -5.50 11.87
C LYS A 296 -21.47 -6.48 12.46
N ASN A 297 -21.40 -7.68 11.90
CA ASN A 297 -20.60 -8.79 12.39
C ASN A 297 -19.61 -9.32 11.34
N LEU A 298 -18.99 -10.48 11.60
CA LEU A 298 -18.01 -11.10 10.69
C LEU A 298 -18.59 -11.53 9.34
N GLU A 299 -19.86 -11.89 9.25
CA GLU A 299 -20.51 -12.21 7.96
C GLU A 299 -20.77 -10.94 7.15
N ASP A 300 -21.11 -9.83 7.81
CA ASP A 300 -21.17 -8.53 7.15
C ASP A 300 -19.79 -8.11 6.64
N GLN A 301 -18.73 -8.38 7.42
CA GLN A 301 -17.35 -8.13 7.01
C GLN A 301 -16.95 -8.99 5.80
N LYS A 302 -17.34 -10.27 5.76
CA LYS A 302 -17.21 -11.14 4.58
C LYS A 302 -17.82 -10.50 3.34
N SER A 303 -19.09 -10.05 3.47
CA SER A 303 -19.81 -9.39 2.39
C SER A 303 -19.11 -8.09 1.95
N ALA A 304 -18.58 -7.30 2.90
CA ALA A 304 -17.86 -6.07 2.62
C ALA A 304 -16.57 -6.30 1.82
N TYR A 305 -15.72 -7.24 2.25
CA TYR A 305 -14.52 -7.62 1.50
C TYR A 305 -14.87 -8.09 0.10
N LYS A 306 -15.86 -8.98 -0.03
CA LYS A 306 -16.32 -9.48 -1.34
C LYS A 306 -16.73 -8.34 -2.26
N LYS A 307 -17.60 -7.44 -1.80
CA LYS A 307 -18.11 -6.32 -2.59
C LYS A 307 -17.01 -5.37 -3.05
N ILE A 308 -16.09 -4.99 -2.15
CA ILE A 308 -14.99 -4.06 -2.47
C ILE A 308 -14.05 -4.69 -3.49
N ILE A 309 -13.62 -5.93 -3.28
CA ILE A 309 -12.67 -6.61 -4.16
C ILE A 309 -13.29 -6.87 -5.54
N SER A 310 -14.53 -7.37 -5.61
CA SER A 310 -15.24 -7.55 -6.88
C SER A 310 -15.40 -6.23 -7.62
N THR A 311 -15.77 -5.14 -6.90
CA THR A 311 -15.92 -3.81 -7.51
C THR A 311 -14.61 -3.28 -8.05
N ALA A 312 -13.51 -3.43 -7.32
CA ALA A 312 -12.21 -2.92 -7.76
C ALA A 312 -11.63 -3.76 -8.91
N PHE A 313 -11.58 -5.08 -8.74
CA PHE A 313 -10.94 -5.97 -9.73
C PHE A 313 -11.73 -6.15 -11.03
N SER A 314 -13.03 -5.86 -11.05
CA SER A 314 -13.80 -5.82 -12.33
C SER A 314 -13.35 -4.67 -13.25
N ARG A 315 -12.51 -3.76 -12.77
CA ARG A 315 -12.00 -2.62 -13.52
C ARG A 315 -10.59 -2.86 -14.04
N ALA A 316 -10.36 -2.52 -15.31
CA ALA A 316 -9.10 -2.82 -15.99
C ALA A 316 -7.89 -2.08 -15.39
N ASN A 317 -8.10 -0.88 -14.85
CA ASN A 317 -7.06 -0.05 -14.25
C ASN A 317 -6.81 -0.34 -12.75
N CYS A 318 -7.52 -1.31 -12.16
CA CYS A 318 -7.21 -1.85 -10.83
C CYS A 318 -6.68 -3.28 -10.98
N ASN A 319 -5.40 -3.47 -10.80
CA ASN A 319 -4.76 -4.78 -10.94
C ASN A 319 -4.13 -5.30 -9.65
N THR A 320 -4.06 -4.48 -8.60
CA THR A 320 -3.43 -4.82 -7.33
C THR A 320 -4.31 -4.39 -6.15
N ILE A 321 -4.55 -5.32 -5.24
CA ILE A 321 -5.17 -5.05 -3.92
C ILE A 321 -4.24 -5.60 -2.85
N LEU A 322 -3.87 -4.77 -1.88
CA LEU A 322 -3.02 -5.15 -0.75
C LEU A 322 -3.85 -5.09 0.55
N ILE A 323 -3.83 -6.18 1.29
CA ILE A 323 -4.44 -6.28 2.62
C ILE A 323 -3.43 -5.75 3.66
N TRP A 324 -3.90 -4.94 4.63
CA TRP A 324 -2.99 -4.29 5.59
C TRP A 324 -2.85 -5.07 6.91
N GLY A 325 -2.37 -6.29 6.79
CA GLY A 325 -2.08 -7.20 7.90
C GLY A 325 -2.37 -8.65 7.57
N SER A 326 -1.50 -9.55 8.01
CA SER A 326 -1.64 -10.99 7.76
C SER A 326 -2.70 -11.63 8.66
N SER A 327 -2.84 -11.13 9.90
CA SER A 327 -3.80 -11.61 10.90
C SER A 327 -4.19 -10.47 11.85
N ASP A 328 -5.24 -10.66 12.63
CA ASP A 328 -5.68 -9.69 13.64
C ASP A 328 -4.60 -9.49 14.73
N ASN A 329 -3.81 -10.52 15.04
CA ASN A 329 -2.67 -10.43 15.93
C ASN A 329 -1.58 -9.45 15.46
N ASP A 330 -1.42 -9.30 14.14
CA ASP A 330 -0.46 -8.38 13.52
C ASP A 330 -1.09 -7.03 13.11
N SER A 331 -2.36 -6.81 13.39
CA SER A 331 -3.08 -5.60 12.97
C SER A 331 -2.63 -4.37 13.77
N TRP A 332 -2.55 -3.22 13.08
CA TRP A 332 -2.29 -1.92 13.70
C TRP A 332 -3.53 -1.30 14.36
N ILE A 333 -4.72 -1.81 14.00
CA ILE A 333 -6.02 -1.24 14.40
C ILE A 333 -6.17 -1.10 15.90
N PRO A 334 -5.92 -2.14 16.74
CA PRO A 334 -6.15 -2.02 18.18
C PRO A 334 -5.28 -0.96 18.87
N THR A 335 -4.14 -0.63 18.28
CA THR A 335 -3.21 0.38 18.84
C THR A 335 -3.59 1.81 18.44
N HIS A 336 -4.43 2.00 17.42
CA HIS A 336 -4.79 3.31 16.88
C HIS A 336 -6.27 3.67 17.09
N PHE A 337 -7.14 2.67 17.21
CA PHE A 337 -8.59 2.85 17.36
C PHE A 337 -9.07 2.10 18.60
N LEU A 338 -9.41 2.85 19.62
CA LEU A 338 -9.90 2.30 20.88
C LEU A 338 -11.14 1.43 20.64
N ASN A 339 -11.14 0.23 21.24
CA ASN A 339 -12.23 -0.75 21.14
C ASN A 339 -12.57 -1.21 19.72
N CYS A 340 -11.61 -1.13 18.78
CA CYS A 340 -11.74 -1.66 17.43
C CYS A 340 -10.70 -2.77 17.18
N GLY A 341 -11.04 -3.72 16.30
CA GLY A 341 -10.17 -4.83 15.93
C GLY A 341 -10.73 -5.67 14.79
N GLN A 342 -10.36 -6.93 14.75
CA GLN A 342 -10.87 -7.94 13.81
C GLN A 342 -10.82 -7.50 12.34
N ALA A 343 -9.78 -6.72 11.96
CA ALA A 343 -9.77 -5.99 10.70
C ALA A 343 -9.26 -6.78 9.49
N THR A 344 -8.61 -7.94 9.71
CA THR A 344 -7.93 -8.72 8.67
C THR A 344 -8.63 -10.03 8.33
N PRO A 345 -8.22 -10.72 7.25
CA PRO A 345 -8.83 -12.00 6.84
C PRO A 345 -8.54 -13.21 7.74
N HIS A 346 -7.54 -13.12 8.62
CA HIS A 346 -7.21 -14.18 9.57
C HIS A 346 -7.35 -13.64 11.00
N ASP A 347 -7.72 -14.51 11.92
CA ASP A 347 -7.88 -14.18 13.33
C ASP A 347 -6.54 -14.11 14.10
N ASP A 348 -6.61 -13.90 15.41
CA ASP A 348 -5.43 -13.86 16.30
C ASP A 348 -4.65 -15.18 16.36
N ASN A 349 -5.29 -16.29 15.99
CA ASN A 349 -4.69 -17.62 15.91
C ASN A 349 -4.31 -18.01 14.47
N PHE A 350 -4.28 -17.04 13.54
CA PHE A 350 -3.97 -17.24 12.12
C PHE A 350 -4.95 -18.16 11.38
N GLN A 351 -6.18 -18.35 11.91
CA GLN A 351 -7.22 -19.11 11.26
C GLN A 351 -8.01 -18.24 10.29
N LYS A 352 -8.45 -18.82 9.18
CA LYS A 352 -9.26 -18.12 8.15
C LYS A 352 -10.60 -17.70 8.72
N LYS A 353 -10.88 -16.39 8.67
CA LYS A 353 -12.14 -15.78 9.06
C LYS A 353 -13.14 -15.77 7.89
N PRO A 354 -14.44 -15.48 8.13
CA PRO A 354 -15.40 -15.24 7.05
C PRO A 354 -14.90 -14.25 5.99
N ALA A 355 -14.14 -13.21 6.37
CA ALA A 355 -13.52 -12.25 5.47
C ALA A 355 -12.62 -12.92 4.41
N TYR A 356 -11.81 -13.92 4.79
CA TYR A 356 -10.99 -14.69 3.84
C TYR A 356 -11.84 -15.31 2.72
N PHE A 357 -12.94 -15.95 3.10
CA PHE A 357 -13.85 -16.59 2.14
C PHE A 357 -14.57 -15.55 1.26
N GLY A 358 -14.85 -14.36 1.79
CA GLY A 358 -15.37 -13.25 1.00
C GLY A 358 -14.38 -12.79 -0.10
N ILE A 359 -13.08 -12.72 0.24
CA ILE A 359 -12.01 -12.43 -0.74
C ILE A 359 -11.95 -13.55 -1.79
N LYS A 360 -11.92 -14.81 -1.35
CA LYS A 360 -11.86 -15.97 -2.25
C LYS A 360 -13.04 -15.99 -3.23
N GLU A 361 -14.26 -15.84 -2.74
CA GLU A 361 -15.48 -15.76 -3.57
C GLU A 361 -15.43 -14.59 -4.56
N ALA A 362 -14.87 -13.44 -4.18
CA ALA A 362 -14.71 -12.31 -5.08
C ALA A 362 -13.75 -12.64 -6.24
N LEU A 363 -12.61 -13.29 -5.94
CA LEU A 363 -11.61 -13.67 -6.94
C LEU A 363 -12.10 -14.77 -7.89
N GLU A 364 -12.85 -15.76 -7.37
CA GLU A 364 -13.42 -16.85 -8.17
C GLU A 364 -14.46 -16.36 -9.18
N ASN A 365 -15.15 -15.26 -8.88
CA ASN A 365 -16.20 -14.68 -9.71
C ASN A 365 -15.73 -13.54 -10.66
N LEU A 366 -14.42 -13.35 -10.85
CA LEU A 366 -13.86 -12.36 -11.81
C LEU A 366 -13.95 -12.84 -13.28
#